data_b825fb57d9cee5e67e0c69d5df79ce03
#
_entry.id   b825fb57d9cee5e67e0c69d5df79ce03
#
_cell.length_a   1.000
_cell.length_b   1.000
_cell.length_c   1.000
_cell.angle_alpha   90.00
_cell.angle_beta   90.00
_cell.angle_gamma   90.00
#
_symmetry.space_group_name_H-M   'P 1'
#
loop_
_entity.id
_entity.type
_entity.pdbx_description
1 polymer ?
#
loop_
_entity_poly.entity_id
_entity_poly.type
_entity_poly.pdbx_seq_one_letter_code
_entity_poly.pdbx_strand_id
1 'polypeptide(L)'
;MTEQNKPVVSNRDKLLSVSVFPHTETDDQGRTRTTYGASLQRAYQTKEQKGSNQYERQKISVYPDELLRIAALCVRTYNDLLIYAQMNKPAATGNYPAAPMDVDDVPPPTEDDIF
;
A
#
# COMPACT_ATOMS: atom_id res chain seq x y z
N MET A 1 8.53 -12.57 -24.11
CA MET A 1 8.72 -12.56 -23.41
C MET A 1 8.43 -11.81 -22.37
N THR A 2 8.88 -11.14 -21.89
CA THR A 2 8.55 -10.78 -20.63
C THR A 2 8.23 -9.39 -20.53
N GLU A 3 8.08 -8.68 -21.57
CA GLU A 3 7.70 -7.41 -21.43
C GLU A 3 6.34 -7.28 -20.97
N GLN A 4 5.60 -8.31 -21.02
CA GLN A 4 4.27 -8.21 -20.61
C GLN A 4 4.15 -7.90 -19.16
N ASN A 5 5.19 -7.89 -18.42
CA ASN A 5 5.06 -7.56 -17.02
C ASN A 5 5.16 -6.10 -16.75
N LYS A 6 5.12 -5.27 -17.74
CA LYS A 6 5.16 -3.85 -17.49
C LYS A 6 3.80 -3.35 -17.10
N PRO A 7 3.71 -2.49 -16.11
CA PRO A 7 2.40 -1.97 -15.74
C PRO A 7 1.90 -0.98 -16.79
N VAL A 8 0.60 -0.94 -16.97
CA VAL A 8 0.02 0.03 -17.86
C VAL A 8 -0.19 1.34 -17.13
N VAL A 9 -0.30 1.31 -15.83
CA VAL A 9 -0.42 2.51 -15.00
C VAL A 9 0.37 2.27 -13.75
N SER A 10 1.10 3.25 -13.30
CA SER A 10 1.85 3.09 -12.08
C SER A 10 1.99 4.45 -11.40
N ASN A 11 1.68 4.50 -10.13
CA ASN A 11 1.81 5.71 -9.35
C ASN A 11 2.58 5.41 -8.09
N ARG A 12 3.37 6.37 -7.68
CA ARG A 12 4.21 6.15 -6.54
C ARG A 12 4.25 7.37 -5.66
N ASP A 13 4.25 7.16 -4.37
CA ASP A 13 4.37 8.22 -3.40
C ASP A 13 5.34 7.72 -2.36
N LYS A 14 6.60 8.15 -2.43
CA LYS A 14 7.63 7.73 -1.51
C LYS A 14 7.75 6.21 -1.54
N LEU A 15 7.47 5.55 -0.48
CA LEU A 15 7.64 4.10 -0.42
C LEU A 15 6.37 3.34 -0.74
N LEU A 16 5.34 4.04 -1.13
CA LEU A 16 4.09 3.40 -1.50
C LEU A 16 3.92 3.47 -3.00
N SER A 17 3.38 2.43 -3.58
CA SER A 17 3.12 2.46 -5.01
C SER A 17 1.92 1.61 -5.34
N VAL A 18 1.28 1.96 -6.43
CA VAL A 18 0.15 1.20 -6.93
C VAL A 18 0.38 1.05 -8.43
N SER A 19 0.32 -0.15 -8.89
CA SER A 19 0.55 -0.42 -10.31
C SER A 19 -0.54 -1.33 -10.83
N VAL A 20 -0.88 -1.17 -12.09
CA VAL A 20 -1.89 -2.00 -12.72
C VAL A 20 -1.24 -2.70 -13.90
N PHE A 21 -1.44 -3.99 -13.96
CA PHE A 21 -0.83 -4.82 -14.98
C PHE A 21 -1.92 -5.46 -15.84
N PRO A 22 -1.68 -5.58 -17.12
CA PRO A 22 -2.65 -6.24 -17.98
C PRO A 22 -2.46 -7.75 -17.95
N HIS A 23 -3.52 -8.44 -18.14
CA HIS A 23 -3.47 -9.89 -18.20
C HIS A 23 -4.33 -10.31 -19.36
N THR A 24 -3.73 -10.87 -20.38
CA THR A 24 -4.42 -11.23 -21.58
C THR A 24 -4.57 -12.74 -21.68
N GLU A 25 -5.75 -13.18 -21.95
CA GLU A 25 -6.03 -14.59 -22.09
C GLU A 25 -6.69 -14.85 -23.39
N THR A 26 -6.44 -16.00 -23.97
CA THR A 26 -7.08 -16.41 -25.20
C THR A 26 -7.88 -17.67 -24.91
N ASP A 27 -9.14 -17.66 -25.27
CA ASP A 27 -9.97 -18.81 -24.97
C ASP A 27 -9.84 -19.86 -26.07
N ASP A 28 -10.61 -20.93 -25.96
CA ASP A 28 -10.49 -22.03 -26.88
C ASP A 28 -10.88 -21.64 -28.28
N GLN A 29 -11.65 -20.60 -28.44
CA GLN A 29 -12.07 -20.22 -29.75
C GLN A 29 -11.21 -19.15 -30.33
N GLY A 30 -10.07 -18.88 -29.75
CA GLY A 30 -9.16 -17.89 -30.26
C GLY A 30 -9.49 -16.47 -29.89
N ARG A 31 -10.49 -16.25 -29.05
CA ARG A 31 -10.85 -14.89 -28.68
C ARG A 31 -9.95 -14.46 -27.54
N THR A 32 -9.53 -13.22 -27.64
CA THR A 32 -8.60 -12.68 -26.66
C THR A 32 -9.33 -11.72 -25.77
N ARG A 33 -9.03 -11.78 -24.48
CA ARG A 33 -9.64 -10.90 -23.51
C ARG A 33 -8.57 -10.37 -22.61
N THR A 34 -8.64 -9.12 -22.29
CA THR A 34 -7.67 -8.50 -21.40
C THR A 34 -8.35 -8.11 -20.12
N THR A 35 -7.78 -8.52 -19.03
CA THR A 35 -8.23 -8.08 -17.72
C THR A 35 -7.07 -7.39 -17.06
N TYR A 36 -7.32 -6.80 -15.92
CA TYR A 36 -6.28 -6.04 -15.24
C TYR A 36 -6.22 -6.43 -13.79
N GLY A 37 -5.03 -6.44 -13.27
CA GLY A 37 -4.80 -6.67 -11.86
C GLY A 37 -4.02 -5.53 -11.28
N ALA A 38 -4.29 -5.18 -10.06
CA ALA A 38 -3.60 -4.11 -9.40
C ALA A 38 -2.72 -4.63 -8.30
N SER A 39 -1.63 -3.95 -8.06
CA SER A 39 -0.71 -4.35 -7.02
C SER A 39 -0.42 -3.13 -6.17
N LEU A 40 -0.67 -3.23 -4.89
CA LEU A 40 -0.28 -2.20 -3.95
C LEU A 40 0.98 -2.66 -3.28
N GLN A 41 1.97 -1.82 -3.23
CA GLN A 41 3.24 -2.20 -2.63
C GLN A 41 3.68 -1.15 -1.64
N ARG A 42 4.37 -1.60 -0.65
CA ARG A 42 4.97 -0.75 0.34
C ARG A 42 6.38 -1.23 0.56
N ALA A 43 7.35 -0.33 0.50
CA ALA A 43 8.72 -0.66 0.80
C ALA A 43 9.03 -0.19 2.21
N TYR A 44 9.86 -0.91 2.91
CA TYR A 44 10.23 -0.52 4.26
C TYR A 44 11.59 -1.11 4.59
N GLN A 45 12.19 -0.62 5.63
CA GLN A 45 13.47 -1.14 6.08
C GLN A 45 13.31 -1.75 7.46
N THR A 46 13.92 -2.90 7.66
CA THR A 46 13.97 -3.47 8.99
C THR A 46 15.02 -2.73 9.77
N LYS A 47 15.13 -3.04 11.05
CA LYS A 47 16.11 -2.38 11.87
C LYS A 47 17.50 -2.64 11.38
N GLU A 48 17.75 -3.82 10.86
CA GLU A 48 19.06 -4.12 10.38
C GLU A 48 19.37 -3.40 9.10
N GLN A 49 18.37 -2.99 8.37
CA GLN A 49 18.59 -2.35 7.09
C GLN A 49 18.64 -0.85 7.16
N LYS A 50 18.33 -0.28 8.31
CA LYS A 50 18.29 1.16 8.41
C LYS A 50 19.64 1.73 8.08
N GLY A 51 19.64 2.75 7.24
CA GLY A 51 20.88 3.33 6.82
C GLY A 51 21.51 2.69 5.63
N SER A 52 20.94 1.61 5.16
CA SER A 52 21.52 0.98 3.98
C SER A 52 20.62 1.27 2.80
N ASN A 53 20.92 0.69 1.67
CA ASN A 53 20.06 0.83 0.51
C ASN A 53 19.17 -0.35 0.33
N GLN A 54 19.04 -1.19 1.31
CA GLN A 54 18.22 -2.37 1.19
C GLN A 54 16.87 -2.13 1.77
N TYR A 55 15.84 -2.63 1.11
CA TYR A 55 14.47 -2.47 1.54
C TYR A 55 13.74 -3.78 1.36
N GLU A 56 12.80 -4.00 2.22
CA GLU A 56 11.85 -5.09 2.05
C GLU A 56 10.61 -4.57 1.42
N ARG A 57 9.82 -5.42 0.81
CA ARG A 57 8.60 -4.99 0.17
C ARG A 57 7.44 -5.86 0.56
N GLN A 58 6.32 -5.24 0.73
CA GLN A 58 5.08 -5.92 0.95
C GLN A 58 4.18 -5.63 -0.22
N LYS A 59 3.45 -6.61 -0.67
CA LYS A 59 2.62 -6.45 -1.83
C LYS A 59 1.29 -7.11 -1.63
N ILE A 60 0.25 -6.49 -2.12
CA ILE A 60 -1.06 -7.09 -2.07
C ILE A 60 -1.65 -6.92 -3.45
N SER A 61 -2.23 -7.97 -3.98
CA SER A 61 -2.81 -7.95 -5.31
C SER A 61 -4.31 -7.88 -5.18
N VAL A 62 -4.92 -6.99 -5.93
CA VAL A 62 -6.35 -6.79 -5.85
C VAL A 62 -6.88 -6.55 -7.24
N TYR A 63 -8.18 -6.59 -7.40
CA TYR A 63 -8.78 -6.21 -8.65
C TYR A 63 -8.87 -4.69 -8.71
N PRO A 64 -8.81 -4.11 -9.91
CA PRO A 64 -8.79 -2.66 -10.01
C PRO A 64 -9.98 -1.97 -9.37
N ASP A 65 -11.16 -2.57 -9.46
CA ASP A 65 -12.30 -1.90 -8.83
C ASP A 65 -12.23 -1.94 -7.33
N GLU A 66 -11.41 -2.81 -6.77
CA GLU A 66 -11.25 -2.81 -5.33
C GLU A 66 -10.39 -1.64 -4.88
N LEU A 67 -9.65 -1.03 -5.79
CA LEU A 67 -8.81 0.09 -5.39
C LEU A 67 -9.63 1.24 -4.83
N LEU A 68 -10.78 1.52 -5.45
CA LEU A 68 -11.60 2.60 -4.91
C LEU A 68 -12.20 2.22 -3.57
N ARG A 69 -12.54 0.96 -3.41
CA ARG A 69 -13.08 0.52 -2.12
C ARG A 69 -12.02 0.59 -1.05
N ILE A 70 -10.81 0.19 -1.38
CA ILE A 70 -9.72 0.24 -0.43
C ILE A 70 -9.43 1.69 -0.08
N ALA A 71 -9.43 2.57 -1.06
CA ALA A 71 -9.16 3.97 -0.79
C ALA A 71 -10.23 4.55 0.13
N ALA A 72 -11.48 4.23 -0.12
CA ALA A 72 -12.55 4.74 0.71
C ALA A 72 -12.44 4.21 2.13
N LEU A 73 -12.11 2.94 2.27
CA LEU A 73 -11.96 2.38 3.60
C LEU A 73 -10.77 3.00 4.31
N CYS A 74 -9.70 3.25 3.59
CA CYS A 74 -8.52 3.82 4.22
C CYS A 74 -8.80 5.25 4.70
N VAL A 75 -9.48 6.03 3.89
CA VAL A 75 -9.80 7.40 4.29
C VAL A 75 -10.72 7.39 5.49
N ARG A 76 -11.72 6.53 5.48
CA ARG A 76 -12.64 6.48 6.59
C ARG A 76 -11.94 6.03 7.84
N THR A 77 -11.08 5.03 7.73
CA THR A 77 -10.39 4.52 8.90
C THR A 77 -9.44 5.57 9.46
N TYR A 78 -8.78 6.30 8.59
CA TYR A 78 -7.87 7.33 9.06
C TYR A 78 -8.65 8.43 9.78
N ASN A 79 -9.81 8.80 9.25
CA ASN A 79 -10.61 9.81 9.91
C ASN A 79 -11.14 9.30 11.26
N ASP A 80 -11.51 8.03 11.32
CA ASP A 80 -11.95 7.44 12.58
C ASP A 80 -10.81 7.45 13.58
N LEU A 81 -9.60 7.21 13.11
CA LEU A 81 -8.45 7.24 13.99
C LEU A 81 -8.24 8.64 14.55
N LEU A 82 -8.38 9.65 13.73
CA LEU A 82 -8.18 11.01 14.20
C LEU A 82 -9.21 11.36 15.28
N ILE A 83 -10.44 10.93 15.09
CA ILE A 83 -11.45 11.19 16.08
C ILE A 83 -11.14 10.44 17.36
N TYR A 84 -10.76 9.19 17.22
CA TYR A 84 -10.46 8.39 18.40
C TYR A 84 -9.29 9.01 19.16
N ALA A 85 -8.27 9.44 18.45
CA ALA A 85 -7.10 10.01 19.09
C ALA A 85 -7.44 11.30 19.83
N GLN A 86 -8.34 12.07 19.26
CA GLN A 86 -8.73 13.27 19.95
C GLN A 86 -9.53 12.97 21.19
N MET A 87 -10.40 12.00 21.12
CA MET A 87 -11.21 11.67 22.27
C MET A 87 -10.40 11.04 23.39
N ASN A 88 -9.32 10.38 23.04
CA ASN A 88 -8.54 9.71 24.05
C ASN A 88 -7.20 10.35 24.29
N LYS A 89 -7.06 11.60 23.91
CA LYS A 89 -5.79 12.23 24.02
C LYS A 89 -5.48 12.52 25.46
N PRO A 90 -4.36 12.13 25.93
CA PRO A 90 -3.98 12.44 27.28
C PRO A 90 -3.75 13.91 27.43
N ALA A 91 -4.13 14.40 28.53
CA ALA A 91 -4.08 15.81 28.69
C ALA A 91 -2.73 16.36 28.47
N ALA A 92 -1.79 15.67 28.78
CA ALA A 92 -0.53 16.28 28.73
C ALA A 92 0.17 16.16 27.52
N THR A 93 -0.27 15.60 26.57
CA THR A 93 0.58 15.32 25.65
C THR A 93 0.68 16.17 24.68
N GLY A 94 0.55 16.93 24.40
CA GLY A 94 0.74 17.69 23.36
C GLY A 94 1.66 17.24 22.38
N ASN A 95 2.45 16.44 22.71
CA ASN A 95 3.39 16.03 21.77
C ASN A 95 2.93 14.89 21.04
N TYR A 96 1.74 14.54 21.11
CA TYR A 96 1.29 13.46 20.36
C TYR A 96 1.68 13.71 18.97
N PRO A 97 2.30 12.82 18.35
CA PRO A 97 2.83 13.04 17.03
C PRO A 97 1.76 13.23 16.09
N ALA A 98 1.31 14.33 16.03
CA ALA A 98 0.37 14.60 15.09
C ALA A 98 0.94 14.44 13.76
N ALA A 99 2.14 14.59 13.66
CA ALA A 99 2.72 14.47 12.39
C ALA A 99 2.68 13.07 11.97
N PRO A 100 2.51 12.83 10.75
CA PRO A 100 2.55 11.50 10.27
C PRO A 100 3.87 10.94 10.62
N MET A 101 3.88 9.73 10.93
CA MET A 101 5.07 9.14 11.29
C MET A 101 5.96 9.08 10.13
N ASP A 102 7.21 9.35 10.34
CA ASP A 102 8.14 9.12 9.41
C ASP A 102 8.34 7.71 9.18
N VAL A 103 8.77 7.31 8.06
CA VAL A 103 9.07 5.93 7.78
C VAL A 103 10.06 5.40 8.78
N ASP A 104 10.97 6.24 9.21
CA ASP A 104 11.96 5.78 10.13
C ASP A 104 11.41 5.51 11.50
N ASP A 105 10.31 6.10 11.84
CA ASP A 105 9.74 5.88 13.14
C ASP A 105 8.74 4.79 13.16
N VAL A 106 8.41 4.25 12.04
CA VAL A 106 7.42 3.22 11.99
C VAL A 106 8.12 1.90 12.08
N PRO A 107 7.81 1.10 13.05
CA PRO A 107 8.49 -0.19 13.16
C PRO A 107 8.13 -1.03 11.97
N PRO A 108 8.96 -1.97 11.65
CA PRO A 108 8.63 -2.85 10.54
C PRO A 108 7.34 -3.55 10.85
N PRO A 109 6.49 -3.68 9.91
CA PRO A 109 5.22 -4.29 10.17
C PRO A 109 5.41 -5.76 10.48
N THR A 110 4.62 -6.24 11.38
CA THR A 110 4.59 -7.64 11.62
C THR A 110 3.32 -8.12 11.02
N GLU A 111 3.09 -9.38 11.08
CA GLU A 111 1.86 -9.88 10.56
C GLU A 111 0.70 -9.27 11.25
N ASP A 112 0.81 -8.97 12.50
CA ASP A 112 -0.27 -8.37 13.20
C ASP A 112 -0.51 -6.97 12.70
N ASP A 113 0.51 -6.28 12.33
CA ASP A 113 0.34 -4.93 11.88
C ASP A 113 -0.23 -4.86 10.50
N ILE A 114 -0.01 -5.87 9.73
CA ILE A 114 -0.46 -5.83 8.39
C ILE A 114 -1.92 -6.08 8.32
N PHE A 115 -2.44 -6.79 9.21
CA PHE A 115 -3.85 -7.08 9.21
C PHE A 115 -4.51 -6.63 10.49
#